data_0939dfef4fe5ec8e84bff5b5770c641c
#
_entry.id   0939dfef4fe5ec8e84bff5b5770c641c
#
_cell.length_a   1.000
_cell.length_b   1.000
_cell.length_c   1.000
_cell.angle_alpha   90.00
_cell.angle_beta   90.00
_cell.angle_gamma   90.00
#
_symmetry.space_group_name_H-M   'P 1'
#
loop_
_entity.id
_entity.type
_entity.pdbx_description
1 polymer ?
#
loop_
_entity_poly.entity_id
_entity_poly.type
_entity_poly.pdbx_seq_one_letter_code
_entity_poly.pdbx_strand_id
1 'polypeptide(L)'
;VSQSPSVDQHRSESPASLTLAVLTVSDTRTTATDASGALIVELAEVAGHRVVARAIVPDEPEALRSFLEVHAGRRPGGPPVDAILITGGTGVSPRDQSYEAVSALLTKTIPGFGELFRMLSYQEIGSACMLSRAVGGLVDSAVVLLMPGSRAAVELAMTKIILPELPHLVREARKT
;
A
#
# COMPACT_ATOMS: atom_id res chain seq x y z
N VAL A 1 -8.13 -16.80 -17.19
CA VAL A 1 -9.41 -16.23 -16.71
C VAL A 1 -9.83 -15.21 -17.75
N SER A 2 -11.00 -15.41 -18.38
CA SER A 2 -11.59 -14.45 -19.34
C SER A 2 -11.94 -13.16 -18.58
N GLN A 3 -11.34 -12.04 -18.95
CA GLN A 3 -11.66 -10.75 -18.34
C GLN A 3 -13.01 -10.25 -18.90
N SER A 4 -13.82 -9.64 -18.03
CA SER A 4 -15.09 -9.04 -18.45
C SER A 4 -14.82 -7.77 -19.28
N PRO A 5 -15.51 -7.57 -20.44
CA PRO A 5 -15.34 -6.36 -21.26
C PRO A 5 -15.50 -5.05 -20.48
N SER A 6 -16.33 -5.03 -19.44
CA SER A 6 -16.51 -3.85 -18.56
C SER A 6 -15.26 -3.54 -17.73
N VAL A 7 -14.54 -4.56 -17.26
CA VAL A 7 -13.30 -4.38 -16.48
C VAL A 7 -12.19 -3.81 -17.38
N ASP A 8 -12.07 -4.32 -18.61
CA ASP A 8 -11.07 -3.85 -19.56
C ASP A 8 -11.33 -2.39 -19.99
N GLN A 9 -12.59 -2.01 -20.17
CA GLN A 9 -12.97 -0.63 -20.45
C GLN A 9 -12.60 0.30 -19.28
N HIS A 10 -12.92 -0.08 -18.06
CA HIS A 10 -12.59 0.74 -16.87
C HIS A 10 -11.08 0.92 -16.67
N ARG A 11 -10.29 -0.12 -16.97
CA ARG A 11 -8.82 -0.03 -16.92
C ARG A 11 -8.26 0.89 -18.00
N SER A 12 -8.81 0.85 -19.23
CA SER A 12 -8.33 1.71 -20.33
C SER A 12 -8.57 3.20 -20.11
N GLU A 13 -9.56 3.56 -19.30
CA GLU A 13 -9.89 4.95 -18.93
C GLU A 13 -9.16 5.42 -17.66
N SER A 14 -8.32 4.58 -17.07
CA SER A 14 -7.59 4.91 -15.83
C SER A 14 -6.35 5.78 -16.11
N PRO A 15 -5.88 6.59 -15.14
CA PRO A 15 -4.69 7.40 -15.30
C PRO A 15 -3.46 6.56 -15.67
N ALA A 16 -2.70 7.00 -16.68
CA ALA A 16 -1.50 6.30 -17.11
C ALA A 16 -0.35 6.42 -16.09
N SER A 17 -0.34 7.48 -15.28
CA SER A 17 0.68 7.70 -14.25
C SER A 17 0.01 8.27 -12.98
N LEU A 18 0.50 7.81 -11.83
CA LEU A 18 0.04 8.22 -10.51
C LEU A 18 1.19 8.81 -9.70
N THR A 19 0.85 9.67 -8.73
CA THR A 19 1.79 10.15 -7.70
C THR A 19 1.65 9.29 -6.46
N LEU A 20 2.77 8.76 -5.96
CA LEU A 20 2.81 7.81 -4.86
C LEU A 20 3.67 8.34 -3.71
N ALA A 21 3.29 7.98 -2.47
CA ALA A 21 4.15 8.05 -1.31
C ALA A 21 4.43 6.63 -0.80
N VAL A 22 5.65 6.37 -0.37
CA VAL A 22 6.10 5.07 0.14
C VAL A 22 6.56 5.22 1.58
N LEU A 23 6.00 4.41 2.47
CA LEU A 23 6.36 4.37 3.88
C LEU A 23 6.85 2.98 4.28
N THR A 24 8.03 2.92 4.85
CA THR A 24 8.51 1.72 5.53
C THR A 24 8.39 1.91 7.03
N VAL A 25 7.70 0.98 7.70
CA VAL A 25 7.57 0.99 9.15
C VAL A 25 8.56 -0.01 9.73
N SER A 26 9.56 0.49 10.45
CA SER A 26 10.62 -0.33 11.03
C SER A 26 11.43 0.43 12.07
N ASP A 27 11.69 -0.21 13.20
CA ASP A 27 12.57 0.32 14.26
C ASP A 27 14.08 0.15 13.94
N THR A 28 14.42 -0.67 12.95
CA THR A 28 15.82 -1.07 12.70
C THR A 28 16.34 -0.75 11.31
N ARG A 29 15.45 -0.49 10.33
CA ARG A 29 15.85 -0.20 8.95
C ARG A 29 16.36 1.23 8.81
N THR A 30 17.32 1.39 7.93
CA THR A 30 17.82 2.68 7.43
C THR A 30 17.59 2.74 5.92
N THR A 31 17.78 3.89 5.30
CA THR A 31 17.67 4.03 3.83
C THR A 31 18.57 3.03 3.09
N ALA A 32 19.74 2.70 3.64
CA ALA A 32 20.68 1.74 3.03
C ALA A 32 20.26 0.28 3.19
N THR A 33 19.46 -0.05 4.22
CA THR A 33 19.05 -1.44 4.54
C THR A 33 17.59 -1.73 4.24
N ASP A 34 16.81 -0.73 3.81
CA ASP A 34 15.40 -0.87 3.47
C ASP A 34 15.20 -1.42 2.05
N ALA A 35 15.44 -2.71 1.89
CA ALA A 35 15.27 -3.39 0.61
C ALA A 35 13.80 -3.47 0.16
N SER A 36 12.85 -3.49 1.10
CA SER A 36 11.42 -3.58 0.82
C SER A 36 10.85 -2.27 0.30
N GLY A 37 11.13 -1.16 0.97
CA GLY A 37 10.73 0.16 0.48
C GLY A 37 11.42 0.53 -0.84
N ALA A 38 12.71 0.16 -1.01
CA ALA A 38 13.40 0.34 -2.28
C ALA A 38 12.73 -0.42 -3.42
N LEU A 39 12.31 -1.67 -3.19
CA LEU A 39 11.60 -2.48 -4.17
C LEU A 39 10.24 -1.88 -4.57
N ILE A 40 9.49 -1.32 -3.61
CA ILE A 40 8.23 -0.63 -3.93
C ILE A 40 8.48 0.53 -4.89
N VAL A 41 9.50 1.36 -4.60
CA VAL A 41 9.86 2.51 -5.45
C VAL A 41 10.25 2.03 -6.85
N GLU A 42 11.18 1.06 -6.94
CA GLU A 42 11.64 0.50 -8.21
C GLU A 42 10.48 -0.01 -9.08
N LEU A 43 9.62 -0.86 -8.51
CA LEU A 43 8.50 -1.45 -9.24
C LEU A 43 7.46 -0.40 -9.66
N ALA A 44 7.19 0.59 -8.81
CA ALA A 44 6.28 1.68 -9.13
C ALA A 44 6.80 2.54 -10.28
N GLU A 45 8.09 2.90 -10.28
CA GLU A 45 8.72 3.71 -11.33
C GLU A 45 8.81 2.95 -12.65
N VAL A 46 9.16 1.66 -12.62
CA VAL A 46 9.14 0.78 -13.81
C VAL A 46 7.73 0.69 -14.41
N ALA A 47 6.68 0.72 -13.58
CA ALA A 47 5.30 0.75 -14.04
C ALA A 47 4.83 2.14 -14.53
N GLY A 48 5.69 3.16 -14.53
CA GLY A 48 5.39 4.50 -15.03
C GLY A 48 4.76 5.45 -13.98
N HIS A 49 4.73 5.07 -12.71
CA HIS A 49 4.25 5.92 -11.62
C HIS A 49 5.39 6.77 -11.06
N ARG A 50 5.06 7.86 -10.38
CA ARG A 50 6.03 8.78 -9.80
C ARG A 50 5.97 8.72 -8.27
N VAL A 51 7.06 8.28 -7.64
CA VAL A 51 7.20 8.34 -6.19
C VAL A 51 7.71 9.73 -5.78
N VAL A 52 6.88 10.50 -5.07
CA VAL A 52 7.16 11.88 -4.66
C VAL A 52 7.59 12.02 -3.20
N ALA A 53 7.38 10.96 -2.42
CA ALA A 53 7.82 10.89 -1.02
C ALA A 53 8.18 9.45 -0.65
N ARG A 54 9.29 9.29 0.09
CA ARG A 54 9.68 8.03 0.72
C ARG A 54 10.19 8.32 2.12
N ALA A 55 9.69 7.58 3.11
CA ALA A 55 10.12 7.69 4.49
C ALA A 55 10.26 6.32 5.17
N ILE A 56 11.04 6.29 6.23
CA ILE A 56 11.11 5.18 7.17
C ILE A 56 10.74 5.77 8.53
N VAL A 57 9.78 5.16 9.21
CA VAL A 57 9.34 5.58 10.55
C VAL A 57 9.36 4.39 11.51
N PRO A 58 9.52 4.63 12.81
CA PRO A 58 9.35 3.58 13.82
C PRO A 58 7.91 3.06 13.81
N ASP A 59 7.68 1.84 14.33
CA ASP A 59 6.32 1.29 14.47
C ASP A 59 5.60 1.95 15.66
N GLU A 60 5.27 3.22 15.45
CA GLU A 60 4.55 4.09 16.37
C GLU A 60 3.34 4.70 15.67
N PRO A 61 2.12 4.55 16.25
CA PRO A 61 0.88 5.00 15.61
C PRO A 61 0.90 6.47 15.19
N GLU A 62 1.50 7.35 15.97
CA GLU A 62 1.53 8.79 15.69
C GLU A 62 2.46 9.15 14.51
N ALA A 63 3.62 8.48 14.39
CA ALA A 63 4.53 8.68 13.26
C ALA A 63 3.85 8.27 11.94
N LEU A 64 3.16 7.15 11.97
CA LEU A 64 2.41 6.59 10.85
C LEU A 64 1.21 7.48 10.48
N ARG A 65 0.43 7.91 11.48
CA ARG A 65 -0.69 8.84 11.33
C ARG A 65 -0.23 10.14 10.67
N SER A 66 0.84 10.74 11.18
CA SER A 66 1.37 12.01 10.66
C SER A 66 1.72 11.92 9.18
N PHE A 67 2.41 10.85 8.77
CA PHE A 67 2.74 10.61 7.35
C PHE A 67 1.48 10.46 6.49
N LEU A 68 0.51 9.66 6.94
CA LEU A 68 -0.74 9.45 6.22
C LEU A 68 -1.54 10.75 6.04
N GLU A 69 -1.72 11.52 7.11
CA GLU A 69 -2.49 12.76 7.06
C GLU A 69 -1.85 13.82 6.15
N VAL A 70 -0.51 13.92 6.13
CA VAL A 70 0.22 14.82 5.23
C VAL A 70 -0.03 14.42 3.77
N HIS A 71 0.19 13.17 3.43
CA HIS A 71 0.13 12.72 2.04
C HIS A 71 -1.30 12.44 1.54
N ALA A 72 -2.27 12.28 2.44
CA ALA A 72 -3.69 12.32 2.09
C ALA A 72 -4.23 13.76 1.92
N GLY A 73 -3.42 14.79 2.17
CA GLY A 73 -3.81 16.20 2.02
C GLY A 73 -4.56 16.79 3.21
N ARG A 74 -4.60 16.08 4.36
CA ARG A 74 -5.27 16.57 5.60
C ARG A 74 -4.42 17.55 6.40
N ARG A 75 -3.10 17.52 6.22
CA ARG A 75 -2.14 18.39 6.93
C ARG A 75 -1.09 18.96 5.98
N PRO A 76 -0.56 20.16 6.24
CA PRO A 76 0.59 20.67 5.51
C PRO A 76 1.85 19.87 5.86
N GLY A 77 2.83 19.81 4.96
CA GLY A 77 4.10 19.13 5.17
C GLY A 77 4.62 18.33 3.98
N GLY A 78 3.80 18.18 2.94
CA GLY A 78 4.18 17.49 1.71
C GLY A 78 3.06 17.54 0.67
N PRO A 79 3.34 17.07 -0.56
CA PRO A 79 2.33 17.01 -1.60
C PRO A 79 1.31 15.91 -1.28
N PRO A 80 0.00 16.16 -1.49
CA PRO A 80 -1.00 15.09 -1.51
C PRO A 80 -0.73 14.16 -2.70
N VAL A 81 -1.01 12.87 -2.50
CA VAL A 81 -0.72 11.82 -3.49
C VAL A 81 -1.97 11.02 -3.87
N ASP A 82 -1.88 10.28 -4.97
CA ASP A 82 -2.95 9.38 -5.42
C ASP A 82 -3.03 8.12 -4.56
N ALA A 83 -1.86 7.60 -4.14
CA ALA A 83 -1.80 6.44 -3.27
C ALA A 83 -0.61 6.47 -2.31
N ILE A 84 -0.80 5.85 -1.14
CA ILE A 84 0.22 5.66 -0.11
C ILE A 84 0.43 4.15 0.06
N LEU A 85 1.64 3.69 -0.23
CA LEU A 85 2.04 2.30 -0.12
C LEU A 85 2.89 2.13 1.14
N ILE A 86 2.46 1.25 2.03
CA ILE A 86 3.06 1.07 3.36
C ILE A 86 3.54 -0.37 3.51
N THR A 87 4.74 -0.56 4.02
CA THR A 87 5.28 -1.89 4.31
C THR A 87 5.87 -1.97 5.72
N GLY A 88 5.60 -3.06 6.43
CA GLY A 88 6.10 -3.34 7.78
C GLY A 88 5.07 -3.16 8.89
N GLY A 89 5.40 -3.59 10.11
CA GLY A 89 4.56 -3.47 11.31
C GLY A 89 3.23 -4.22 11.28
N THR A 90 3.12 -5.26 10.44
CA THR A 90 1.87 -6.05 10.27
C THR A 90 1.83 -7.35 11.08
N GLY A 91 2.85 -7.66 11.86
CA GLY A 91 2.91 -8.86 12.70
C GLY A 91 1.90 -8.83 13.85
N VAL A 92 1.94 -9.85 14.69
CA VAL A 92 1.01 -10.03 15.81
C VAL A 92 1.64 -9.74 17.17
N SER A 93 2.87 -9.24 17.20
CA SER A 93 3.51 -8.84 18.44
C SER A 93 2.91 -7.54 18.98
N PRO A 94 2.99 -7.26 20.29
CA PRO A 94 2.49 -6.00 20.85
C PRO A 94 3.15 -4.75 20.25
N ARG A 95 4.33 -4.89 19.63
CA ARG A 95 5.04 -3.80 18.96
C ARG A 95 4.50 -3.52 17.56
N ASP A 96 3.93 -4.52 16.90
CA ASP A 96 3.38 -4.40 15.54
C ASP A 96 2.02 -3.69 15.59
N GLN A 97 1.99 -2.38 15.34
CA GLN A 97 0.78 -1.54 15.46
C GLN A 97 0.33 -0.90 14.14
N SER A 98 1.06 -1.17 13.04
CA SER A 98 0.74 -0.54 11.75
C SER A 98 -0.66 -0.87 11.26
N TYR A 99 -1.15 -2.10 11.48
CA TYR A 99 -2.49 -2.51 11.06
C TYR A 99 -3.58 -1.68 11.76
N GLU A 100 -3.48 -1.54 13.08
CA GLU A 100 -4.43 -0.81 13.91
C GLU A 100 -4.39 0.69 13.56
N ALA A 101 -3.20 1.26 13.44
CA ALA A 101 -3.00 2.67 13.13
C ALA A 101 -3.55 3.05 11.75
N VAL A 102 -3.27 2.23 10.72
CA VAL A 102 -3.83 2.44 9.37
C VAL A 102 -5.34 2.26 9.38
N SER A 103 -5.84 1.15 9.95
CA SER A 103 -7.27 0.83 9.95
C SER A 103 -8.12 1.91 10.60
N ALA A 104 -7.61 2.55 11.66
CA ALA A 104 -8.30 3.65 12.35
C ALA A 104 -8.44 4.93 11.51
N LEU A 105 -7.62 5.11 10.48
CA LEU A 105 -7.65 6.29 9.60
C LEU A 105 -8.46 6.08 8.32
N LEU A 106 -8.73 4.82 7.95
CA LEU A 106 -9.47 4.52 6.72
C LEU A 106 -10.91 5.05 6.80
N THR A 107 -11.29 5.86 5.83
CA THR A 107 -12.68 6.32 5.64
C THR A 107 -13.54 5.28 4.93
N LYS A 108 -12.92 4.46 4.10
CA LYS A 108 -13.51 3.25 3.48
C LYS A 108 -12.49 2.13 3.49
N THR A 109 -12.91 0.92 3.81
CA THR A 109 -12.05 -0.27 3.75
C THR A 109 -12.20 -1.00 2.41
N ILE A 110 -11.13 -1.65 1.96
CA ILE A 110 -11.11 -2.53 0.78
C ILE A 110 -10.67 -3.92 1.25
N PRO A 111 -11.59 -4.73 1.83
CA PRO A 111 -11.25 -6.04 2.41
C PRO A 111 -10.59 -6.98 1.40
N GLY A 112 -11.03 -6.90 0.12
CA GLY A 112 -10.52 -7.71 -0.97
C GLY A 112 -9.01 -7.61 -1.17
N PHE A 113 -8.36 -6.49 -0.81
CA PHE A 113 -6.90 -6.40 -0.88
C PHE A 113 -6.22 -7.42 0.05
N GLY A 114 -6.61 -7.44 1.32
CA GLY A 114 -6.04 -8.37 2.30
C GLY A 114 -6.44 -9.83 2.02
N GLU A 115 -7.64 -10.06 1.50
CA GLU A 115 -8.12 -11.40 1.11
C GLU A 115 -7.31 -11.97 -0.05
N LEU A 116 -7.14 -11.21 -1.14
CA LEU A 116 -6.33 -11.60 -2.29
C LEU A 116 -4.86 -11.80 -1.91
N PHE A 117 -4.30 -10.89 -1.09
CA PHE A 117 -2.93 -11.01 -0.62
C PHE A 117 -2.71 -12.32 0.14
N ARG A 118 -3.58 -12.66 1.11
CA ARG A 118 -3.47 -13.91 1.86
C ARG A 118 -3.71 -15.14 1.00
N MET A 119 -4.66 -15.09 0.07
CA MET A 119 -4.91 -16.18 -0.88
C MET A 119 -3.66 -16.51 -1.72
N LEU A 120 -2.99 -15.48 -2.27
CA LEU A 120 -1.78 -15.67 -3.06
C LEU A 120 -0.60 -16.08 -2.18
N SER A 121 -0.44 -15.49 -1.00
CA SER A 121 0.60 -15.86 -0.03
C SER A 121 0.46 -17.31 0.43
N TYR A 122 -0.76 -17.84 0.54
CA TYR A 122 -0.97 -19.24 0.91
C TYR A 122 -0.32 -20.21 -0.07
N GLN A 123 -0.31 -19.85 -1.36
CA GLN A 123 0.33 -20.69 -2.40
C GLN A 123 1.86 -20.74 -2.25
N GLU A 124 2.47 -19.72 -1.64
CA GLU A 124 3.92 -19.61 -1.46
C GLU A 124 4.40 -20.11 -0.10
N ILE A 125 3.71 -19.74 0.98
CA ILE A 125 4.15 -19.97 2.36
C ILE A 125 3.16 -20.77 3.21
N GLY A 126 2.09 -21.31 2.60
CA GLY A 126 1.09 -22.12 3.30
C GLY A 126 0.37 -21.33 4.41
N SER A 127 -0.02 -22.04 5.48
CA SER A 127 -0.81 -21.48 6.58
C SER A 127 -0.14 -20.32 7.33
N ALA A 128 1.17 -20.14 7.21
CA ALA A 128 1.86 -18.98 7.82
C ALA A 128 1.32 -17.63 7.32
N CYS A 129 0.67 -17.59 6.15
CA CYS A 129 0.04 -16.38 5.61
C CYS A 129 -1.09 -15.83 6.51
N MET A 130 -1.65 -16.63 7.42
CA MET A 130 -2.66 -16.16 8.39
C MET A 130 -2.14 -15.05 9.31
N LEU A 131 -0.82 -14.97 9.51
CA LEU A 131 -0.18 -13.93 10.30
C LEU A 131 -0.01 -12.61 9.54
N SER A 132 -0.35 -12.58 8.25
CA SER A 132 -0.22 -11.39 7.41
C SER A 132 -1.47 -10.51 7.53
N ARG A 133 -1.34 -9.40 8.25
CA ARG A 133 -2.45 -8.46 8.49
C ARG A 133 -2.48 -7.32 7.45
N ALA A 134 -2.32 -7.68 6.16
CA ALA A 134 -2.46 -6.72 5.08
C ALA A 134 -3.86 -6.10 5.07
N VAL A 135 -3.92 -4.78 4.88
CA VAL A 135 -5.17 -4.00 4.83
C VAL A 135 -5.09 -2.91 3.78
N GLY A 136 -6.20 -2.65 3.12
CA GLY A 136 -6.32 -1.57 2.14
C GLY A 136 -7.61 -0.78 2.32
N GLY A 137 -7.59 0.46 1.86
CA GLY A 137 -8.74 1.35 1.93
C GLY A 137 -8.45 2.73 1.38
N LEU A 138 -9.27 3.68 1.75
CA LEU A 138 -9.14 5.08 1.38
C LEU A 138 -8.96 5.93 2.65
N VAL A 139 -8.11 6.93 2.56
CA VAL A 139 -8.12 8.11 3.43
C VAL A 139 -8.54 9.28 2.56
N ASP A 140 -9.79 9.68 2.71
CA ASP A 140 -10.49 10.59 1.78
C ASP A 140 -10.45 10.06 0.33
N SER A 141 -9.70 10.68 -0.57
CA SER A 141 -9.52 10.24 -1.96
C SER A 141 -8.20 9.51 -2.22
N ALA A 142 -7.30 9.46 -1.23
CA ALA A 142 -6.04 8.76 -1.36
C ALA A 142 -6.20 7.27 -1.08
N VAL A 143 -5.72 6.42 -1.98
CA VAL A 143 -5.66 4.98 -1.76
C VAL A 143 -4.55 4.66 -0.78
N VAL A 144 -4.82 3.85 0.24
CA VAL A 144 -3.83 3.42 1.24
C VAL A 144 -3.78 1.90 1.26
N LEU A 145 -2.59 1.33 1.06
CA LEU A 145 -2.37 -0.11 1.04
C LEU A 145 -1.18 -0.46 1.96
N LEU A 146 -1.46 -1.24 3.00
CA LEU A 146 -0.47 -1.75 3.95
C LEU A 146 -0.19 -3.23 3.66
N MET A 147 1.08 -3.59 3.52
CA MET A 147 1.55 -4.95 3.26
C MET A 147 2.67 -5.36 4.22
N PRO A 148 2.94 -6.67 4.41
CA PRO A 148 4.03 -7.14 5.26
C PRO A 148 5.41 -6.65 4.81
N GLY A 149 6.35 -6.56 5.78
CA GLY A 149 7.67 -5.97 5.58
C GLY A 149 8.71 -6.84 4.86
N SER A 150 8.42 -8.10 4.52
CA SER A 150 9.37 -8.94 3.80
C SER A 150 9.43 -8.58 2.31
N ARG A 151 10.63 -8.68 1.70
CA ARG A 151 10.82 -8.42 0.27
C ARG A 151 9.90 -9.28 -0.61
N ALA A 152 9.74 -10.56 -0.29
CA ALA A 152 8.86 -11.48 -1.03
C ALA A 152 7.39 -11.05 -0.95
N ALA A 153 6.92 -10.64 0.25
CA ALA A 153 5.56 -10.15 0.42
C ALA A 153 5.31 -8.86 -0.38
N VAL A 154 6.29 -7.94 -0.41
CA VAL A 154 6.23 -6.71 -1.21
C VAL A 154 6.17 -7.05 -2.70
N GLU A 155 7.05 -7.93 -3.18
CA GLU A 155 7.08 -8.35 -4.58
C GLU A 155 5.74 -8.98 -5.01
N LEU A 156 5.20 -9.88 -4.20
CA LEU A 156 3.88 -10.49 -4.43
C LEU A 156 2.77 -9.44 -4.51
N ALA A 157 2.67 -8.58 -3.48
CA ALA A 157 1.63 -7.55 -3.42
C ALA A 157 1.71 -6.59 -4.61
N MET A 158 2.90 -6.07 -4.90
CA MET A 158 3.11 -5.09 -5.96
C MET A 158 2.81 -5.68 -7.33
N THR A 159 3.38 -6.85 -7.65
CA THR A 159 3.29 -7.41 -9.01
C THR A 159 1.96 -8.10 -9.31
N LYS A 160 1.32 -8.70 -8.31
CA LYS A 160 0.11 -9.52 -8.53
C LYS A 160 -1.19 -8.78 -8.21
N ILE A 161 -1.15 -7.75 -7.39
CA ILE A 161 -2.37 -7.07 -6.91
C ILE A 161 -2.30 -5.56 -7.18
N ILE A 162 -1.26 -4.87 -6.66
CA ILE A 162 -1.25 -3.42 -6.60
C ILE A 162 -1.10 -2.82 -7.99
N LEU A 163 0.02 -3.06 -8.66
CA LEU A 163 0.29 -2.43 -9.96
C LEU A 163 -0.75 -2.74 -11.03
N PRO A 164 -1.32 -3.96 -11.13
CA PRO A 164 -2.39 -4.24 -12.08
C PRO A 164 -3.68 -3.46 -11.86
N GLU A 165 -3.99 -3.08 -10.60
CA GLU A 165 -5.29 -2.50 -10.25
C GLU A 165 -5.20 -1.05 -9.72
N LEU A 166 -4.03 -0.56 -9.35
CA LEU A 166 -3.89 0.74 -8.67
C LEU A 166 -4.47 1.91 -9.48
N PRO A 167 -4.23 2.04 -10.81
CA PRO A 167 -4.82 3.11 -11.59
C PRO A 167 -6.35 3.07 -11.61
N HIS A 168 -6.92 1.87 -11.74
CA HIS A 168 -8.37 1.67 -11.70
C HIS A 168 -8.94 2.01 -10.31
N LEU A 169 -8.29 1.56 -9.25
CA LEU A 169 -8.71 1.83 -7.89
C LEU A 169 -8.70 3.34 -7.56
N VAL A 170 -7.66 4.06 -7.98
CA VAL A 170 -7.58 5.52 -7.81
C VAL A 170 -8.69 6.24 -8.60
N ARG A 171 -8.97 5.79 -9.82
CA ARG A 171 -10.08 6.32 -10.61
C ARG A 171 -11.42 6.14 -9.89
N GLU A 172 -11.69 4.93 -9.40
CA GLU A 172 -12.93 4.63 -8.67
C GLU A 172 -13.04 5.43 -7.35
N ALA A 173 -11.93 5.62 -6.65
CA ALA A 173 -11.89 6.43 -5.43
C ALA A 173 -12.25 7.91 -5.65
N ARG A 174 -12.11 8.41 -6.88
CA ARG A 174 -12.36 9.82 -7.26
C ARG A 174 -13.67 10.04 -7.99
N LYS A 175 -14.43 9.00 -8.25
CA LYS A 175 -15.78 9.17 -8.83
C LYS A 175 -16.67 9.94 -7.85
N THR A 176 -17.24 11.02 -8.34
CA THR A 176 -18.25 11.84 -7.67
C THR A 176 -19.65 11.37 -8.00
#